data_ce5316a8d025537a6a7cc10613ab7b96
#
_entry.id   ce5316a8d025537a6a7cc10613ab7b96
#
_cell.length_a   1.000
_cell.length_b   1.000
_cell.length_c   1.000
_cell.angle_alpha   90.00
_cell.angle_beta   90.00
_cell.angle_gamma   90.00
#
_symmetry.space_group_name_H-M   'P 1'
#
loop_
_entity.id
_entity.type
_entity.pdbx_description
1 polymer ?
#
loop_
_entity_poly.entity_id
_entity_poly.type
_entity_poly.pdbx_seq_one_letter_code
_entity_poly.pdbx_strand_id
1 'polypeptide(L)'
;MATEGLRENETLASLKNEAESLKGKLEEERAKLHDVELHQVAERVEALGQFVMKTRRTLKGHGNKVLCMDWCKDKRRIVSSSQDGKVIVWDSFTTNKEHAVTMPCTWVMACAYAPSGCAIACGGLDNKCSVYPLTFDKNENMAAKKKSVAMHTNYLSACSFTNSDMQILTASGDGTCALWDVESGQLLQSFHGHGADVLCLDLAPSETGNTFVSGVSRSFLS
;
A
#
# COMPACT_ATOMS: atom_id res chain seq x y z
N MET A 1 6.31 -34.09 39.80
CA MET A 1 5.05 -33.83 39.05
C MET A 1 4.09 -32.86 39.74
N ALA A 2 3.86 -32.89 41.07
CA ALA A 2 2.94 -31.91 41.69
C ALA A 2 3.50 -30.50 41.87
N THR A 3 4.79 -30.31 41.93
CA THR A 3 5.45 -29.01 42.11
C THR A 3 5.63 -28.19 40.80
N GLU A 4 5.65 -28.84 39.65
CA GLU A 4 5.70 -28.16 38.34
C GLU A 4 4.35 -27.54 37.98
N GLY A 5 3.25 -28.24 38.22
CA GLY A 5 1.91 -27.71 37.94
C GLY A 5 1.51 -26.49 38.80
N LEU A 6 2.07 -26.36 39.99
CA LEU A 6 1.84 -25.19 40.85
C LEU A 6 2.59 -23.96 40.35
N ARG A 7 3.82 -24.10 39.85
CA ARG A 7 4.60 -22.99 39.24
C ARG A 7 4.02 -22.50 37.92
N GLU A 8 3.50 -23.41 37.09
CA GLU A 8 2.82 -23.04 35.84
C GLU A 8 1.52 -22.28 36.10
N ASN A 9 0.74 -22.65 37.09
CA ASN A 9 -0.49 -21.95 37.48
C ASN A 9 -0.20 -20.56 38.10
N GLU A 10 0.87 -20.42 38.90
CA GLU A 10 1.30 -19.12 39.43
C GLU A 10 1.79 -18.18 38.31
N THR A 11 2.53 -18.67 37.33
CA THR A 11 2.97 -17.87 36.17
C THR A 11 1.78 -17.47 35.27
N LEU A 12 0.82 -18.36 35.07
CA LEU A 12 -0.38 -18.09 34.28
C LEU A 12 -1.29 -17.03 34.95
N ALA A 13 -1.43 -17.11 36.30
CA ALA A 13 -2.18 -16.09 37.05
C ALA A 13 -1.47 -14.75 37.05
N SER A 14 -0.15 -14.71 37.14
CA SER A 14 0.65 -13.50 37.05
C SER A 14 0.50 -12.84 35.69
N LEU A 15 0.58 -13.59 34.58
CA LEU A 15 0.38 -13.12 33.24
C LEU A 15 -1.04 -12.58 32.97
N LYS A 16 -2.05 -13.23 33.54
CA LYS A 16 -3.43 -12.74 33.46
C LYS A 16 -3.59 -11.40 34.17
N ASN A 17 -3.04 -11.27 35.38
CA ASN A 17 -3.09 -10.03 36.14
C ASN A 17 -2.34 -8.89 35.41
N GLU A 18 -1.21 -9.19 34.78
CA GLU A 18 -0.47 -8.22 33.98
C GLU A 18 -1.27 -7.80 32.73
N ALA A 19 -1.91 -8.73 32.05
CA ALA A 19 -2.77 -8.46 30.89
C ALA A 19 -3.97 -7.58 31.26
N GLU A 20 -4.62 -7.85 32.40
CA GLU A 20 -5.72 -6.98 32.90
C GLU A 20 -5.23 -5.60 33.30
N SER A 21 -4.07 -5.49 33.94
CA SER A 21 -3.45 -4.22 34.30
C SER A 21 -3.10 -3.39 33.03
N LEU A 22 -2.53 -4.03 32.01
CA LEU A 22 -2.24 -3.37 30.74
C LEU A 22 -3.51 -2.94 30.01
N LYS A 23 -4.56 -3.75 30.05
CA LYS A 23 -5.87 -3.42 29.48
C LYS A 23 -6.48 -2.20 30.18
N GLY A 24 -6.43 -2.14 31.50
CA GLY A 24 -6.89 -0.98 32.28
C GLY A 24 -6.11 0.30 31.92
N LYS A 25 -4.79 0.23 31.82
CA LYS A 25 -3.96 1.34 31.38
C LYS A 25 -4.30 1.81 29.95
N LEU A 26 -4.56 0.86 29.05
CA LEU A 26 -4.97 1.18 27.68
C LEU A 26 -6.32 1.91 27.64
N GLU A 27 -7.28 1.49 28.46
CA GLU A 27 -8.59 2.13 28.60
C GLU A 27 -8.47 3.54 29.20
N GLU A 28 -7.61 3.72 30.22
CA GLU A 28 -7.30 5.04 30.77
C GLU A 28 -6.67 5.99 29.75
N GLU A 29 -5.70 5.50 28.97
CA GLU A 29 -5.09 6.32 27.89
C GLU A 29 -6.07 6.64 26.77
N ARG A 30 -6.95 5.71 26.42
CA ARG A 30 -8.03 5.96 25.45
C ARG A 30 -9.03 6.99 25.95
N ALA A 31 -9.38 6.96 27.24
CA ALA A 31 -10.27 7.94 27.83
C ALA A 31 -9.70 9.36 27.87
N LYS A 32 -8.37 9.52 27.78
CA LYS A 32 -7.69 10.83 27.65
C LYS A 32 -7.74 11.36 26.22
N LEU A 33 -7.98 10.50 25.24
CA LEU A 33 -8.15 10.89 23.84
C LEU A 33 -9.57 11.42 23.67
N HIS A 34 -9.74 12.71 23.84
CA HIS A 34 -11.00 13.37 23.50
C HIS A 34 -11.07 13.54 21.99
N ASP A 35 -12.12 13.00 21.36
CA ASP A 35 -12.46 13.33 20.00
C ASP A 35 -12.76 14.82 19.90
N VAL A 36 -11.89 15.53 19.20
CA VAL A 36 -12.03 16.96 18.92
C VAL A 36 -12.58 17.09 17.50
N GLU A 37 -13.63 17.86 17.31
CA GLU A 37 -14.15 18.11 15.99
C GLU A 37 -13.12 18.81 15.09
N LEU A 38 -13.10 18.47 13.80
CA LEU A 38 -12.09 18.98 12.83
C LEU A 38 -12.01 20.50 12.81
N HIS A 39 -13.13 21.22 13.00
CA HIS A 39 -13.11 22.68 13.04
C HIS A 39 -12.34 23.23 14.23
N GLN A 40 -12.41 22.58 15.40
CA GLN A 40 -11.66 22.99 16.60
C GLN A 40 -10.15 22.77 16.45
N VAL A 41 -9.77 21.74 15.69
CA VAL A 41 -8.36 21.50 15.34
C VAL A 41 -7.89 22.54 14.32
N ALA A 42 -8.72 22.83 13.32
CA ALA A 42 -8.42 23.82 12.27
C ALA A 42 -8.22 25.24 12.82
N GLU A 43 -8.95 25.62 13.88
CA GLU A 43 -8.75 26.92 14.54
C GLU A 43 -7.37 27.09 15.22
N ARG A 44 -6.70 25.98 15.54
CA ARG A 44 -5.38 25.96 16.19
C ARG A 44 -4.22 25.90 15.21
N VAL A 45 -4.51 25.67 13.92
CA VAL A 45 -3.49 25.55 12.88
C VAL A 45 -3.39 26.87 12.13
N GLU A 46 -2.19 27.41 12.05
CA GLU A 46 -1.94 28.60 11.22
C GLU A 46 -2.37 28.35 9.78
N ALA A 47 -3.07 29.32 9.19
CA ALA A 47 -3.46 29.26 7.80
C ALA A 47 -2.20 29.12 6.92
N LEU A 48 -2.19 28.11 6.04
CA LEU A 48 -1.12 27.96 5.07
C LEU A 48 -1.02 29.25 4.23
N GLY A 49 0.17 29.81 4.13
CA GLY A 49 0.43 30.93 3.23
C GLY A 49 0.13 30.57 1.77
N GLN A 50 0.14 31.57 0.89
CA GLN A 50 -0.11 31.34 -0.53
C GLN A 50 0.83 30.26 -1.09
N PHE A 51 0.26 29.13 -1.48
CA PHE A 51 1.00 28.02 -2.04
C PHE A 51 1.02 28.14 -3.57
N VAL A 52 2.19 28.41 -4.15
CA VAL A 52 2.38 28.52 -5.60
C VAL A 52 3.02 27.26 -6.13
N MET A 53 2.25 26.44 -6.84
CA MET A 53 2.78 25.29 -7.58
C MET A 53 3.40 25.74 -8.91
N LYS A 54 4.64 25.31 -9.16
CA LYS A 54 5.33 25.52 -10.43
C LYS A 54 5.80 24.18 -10.99
N THR A 55 5.59 23.96 -12.27
CA THR A 55 6.17 22.81 -12.98
C THR A 55 7.71 22.89 -12.90
N ARG A 56 8.33 21.85 -12.37
CA ARG A 56 9.80 21.76 -12.24
C ARG A 56 10.39 20.90 -13.35
N ARG A 57 9.75 19.81 -13.68
CA ARG A 57 10.20 18.81 -14.66
C ARG A 57 9.00 18.23 -15.38
N THR A 58 9.23 17.73 -16.59
CA THR A 58 8.25 16.94 -17.35
C THR A 58 8.88 15.61 -17.71
N LEU A 59 8.26 14.51 -17.28
CA LEU A 59 8.71 13.15 -17.58
C LEU A 59 8.01 12.68 -18.84
N LYS A 60 8.76 12.60 -19.95
CA LYS A 60 8.21 12.25 -21.27
C LYS A 60 8.54 10.82 -21.65
N GLY A 61 7.53 10.01 -21.99
CA GLY A 61 7.81 8.66 -22.46
C GLY A 61 6.68 7.66 -22.45
N HIS A 62 5.55 7.95 -21.78
CA HIS A 62 4.32 7.17 -21.97
C HIS A 62 3.65 7.56 -23.29
N GLY A 63 3.10 6.55 -23.98
CA GLY A 63 2.38 6.73 -25.25
C GLY A 63 0.88 6.96 -25.09
N ASN A 64 0.36 6.88 -23.87
CA ASN A 64 -1.05 7.07 -23.57
C ASN A 64 -1.22 7.64 -22.14
N LYS A 65 -2.46 7.73 -21.66
CA LYS A 65 -2.81 8.28 -20.35
C LYS A 65 -2.04 7.58 -19.21
N VAL A 66 -1.44 8.37 -18.33
CA VAL A 66 -0.87 7.89 -17.07
C VAL A 66 -2.01 7.66 -16.09
N LEU A 67 -2.10 6.48 -15.52
CA LEU A 67 -3.21 6.07 -14.65
C LEU A 67 -2.84 6.09 -13.18
N CYS A 68 -1.57 5.76 -12.84
CA CYS A 68 -1.09 5.76 -11.47
C CYS A 68 0.37 6.18 -11.41
N MET A 69 0.78 6.67 -10.25
CA MET A 69 2.17 6.98 -9.94
C MET A 69 2.41 6.82 -8.43
N ASP A 70 3.66 6.52 -8.09
CA ASP A 70 4.08 6.44 -6.69
C ASP A 70 5.55 6.89 -6.55
N TRP A 71 5.88 7.46 -5.39
CA TRP A 71 7.22 7.89 -5.06
C TRP A 71 8.00 6.79 -4.35
N CYS A 72 9.26 6.64 -4.73
CA CYS A 72 10.21 5.93 -3.88
C CYS A 72 10.47 6.74 -2.59
N LYS A 73 10.68 6.05 -1.46
CA LYS A 73 11.03 6.69 -0.19
C LYS A 73 12.36 7.46 -0.22
N ASP A 74 13.19 7.23 -1.23
CA ASP A 74 14.42 7.99 -1.48
C ASP A 74 14.17 9.44 -1.94
N LYS A 75 12.90 9.81 -2.19
CA LYS A 75 12.46 11.14 -2.66
C LYS A 75 13.06 11.57 -4.01
N ARG A 76 13.61 10.62 -4.76
CA ARG A 76 14.24 10.86 -6.06
C ARG A 76 13.59 10.10 -7.19
N ARG A 77 13.19 8.85 -6.97
CA ARG A 77 12.60 8.00 -8.01
C ARG A 77 11.10 7.99 -7.95
N ILE A 78 10.49 7.87 -9.11
CA ILE A 78 9.04 7.77 -9.29
C ILE A 78 8.77 6.55 -10.17
N VAL A 79 7.78 5.75 -9.83
CA VAL A 79 7.17 4.78 -10.74
C VAL A 79 5.88 5.36 -11.30
N SER A 80 5.61 5.11 -12.55
CA SER A 80 4.34 5.46 -13.20
C SER A 80 3.85 4.35 -14.09
N SER A 81 2.53 4.17 -14.14
CA SER A 81 1.85 3.20 -14.99
C SER A 81 0.85 3.86 -15.91
N SER A 82 0.59 3.25 -17.05
CA SER A 82 -0.18 3.89 -18.13
C SER A 82 -1.09 2.88 -18.84
N GLN A 83 -2.07 3.46 -19.54
CA GLN A 83 -2.95 2.76 -20.47
C GLN A 83 -2.18 2.12 -21.64
N ASP A 84 -0.96 2.57 -21.93
CA ASP A 84 -0.11 1.98 -22.97
C ASP A 84 0.48 0.61 -22.61
N GLY A 85 0.18 0.10 -21.42
CA GLY A 85 0.71 -1.16 -20.92
C GLY A 85 2.12 -1.06 -20.37
N LYS A 86 2.66 0.13 -20.20
CA LYS A 86 4.02 0.34 -19.69
C LYS A 86 4.02 0.81 -18.25
N VAL A 87 5.02 0.35 -17.53
CA VAL A 87 5.40 0.85 -16.22
C VAL A 87 6.84 1.36 -16.33
N ILE A 88 7.06 2.61 -15.93
CA ILE A 88 8.34 3.27 -16.08
C ILE A 88 8.80 3.79 -14.72
N VAL A 89 10.06 3.53 -14.40
CA VAL A 89 10.76 4.12 -13.26
C VAL A 89 11.63 5.27 -13.76
N TRP A 90 11.48 6.41 -13.12
CA TRP A 90 12.13 7.66 -13.49
C TRP A 90 13.06 8.16 -12.39
N ASP A 91 14.15 8.77 -12.78
CA ASP A 91 14.86 9.74 -11.93
C ASP A 91 14.19 11.12 -12.11
N SER A 92 13.55 11.61 -11.06
CA SER A 92 12.80 12.87 -11.10
C SER A 92 13.67 14.12 -11.28
N PHE A 93 14.96 14.05 -10.95
CA PHE A 93 15.90 15.15 -11.11
C PHE A 93 16.47 15.24 -12.52
N THR A 94 16.87 14.11 -13.08
CA THR A 94 17.48 14.05 -14.43
C THR A 94 16.46 13.84 -15.53
N THR A 95 15.22 13.44 -15.18
CA THR A 95 14.13 13.04 -16.09
C THR A 95 14.42 11.78 -16.90
N ASN A 96 15.49 11.06 -16.57
CA ASN A 96 15.85 9.83 -17.24
C ASN A 96 14.94 8.68 -16.82
N LYS A 97 14.71 7.77 -17.78
CA LYS A 97 14.11 6.46 -17.51
C LYS A 97 15.20 5.56 -16.96
N GLU A 98 15.06 5.10 -15.73
CA GLU A 98 15.97 4.12 -15.14
C GLU A 98 15.57 2.70 -15.52
N HIS A 99 14.25 2.41 -15.46
CA HIS A 99 13.69 1.12 -15.84
C HIS A 99 12.39 1.29 -16.61
N ALA A 100 12.07 0.33 -17.47
CA ALA A 100 10.80 0.25 -18.15
C ALA A 100 10.39 -1.21 -18.31
N VAL A 101 9.14 -1.51 -17.97
CA VAL A 101 8.53 -2.83 -18.14
C VAL A 101 7.31 -2.68 -19.03
N THR A 102 7.16 -3.60 -20.00
CA THR A 102 5.92 -3.73 -20.77
C THR A 102 5.12 -4.88 -20.18
N MET A 103 3.91 -4.57 -19.72
CA MET A 103 2.99 -5.56 -19.18
C MET A 103 2.33 -6.37 -20.30
N PRO A 104 1.90 -7.60 -20.02
CA PRO A 104 1.16 -8.39 -21.00
C PRO A 104 -0.23 -7.83 -21.33
N CYS A 105 -0.74 -6.92 -20.49
CA CYS A 105 -2.02 -6.24 -20.70
C CYS A 105 -1.81 -4.73 -20.90
N THR A 106 -2.74 -4.09 -21.60
CA THR A 106 -2.94 -2.64 -21.56
C THR A 106 -3.71 -2.25 -20.30
N TRP A 107 -3.81 -0.94 -19.98
CA TRP A 107 -4.50 -0.43 -18.80
C TRP A 107 -3.87 -0.93 -17.50
N VAL A 108 -2.62 -0.54 -17.27
CA VAL A 108 -1.98 -0.75 -15.97
C VAL A 108 -2.46 0.32 -15.00
N MET A 109 -3.44 -0.05 -14.17
CA MET A 109 -4.20 0.89 -13.35
C MET A 109 -3.54 1.20 -12.02
N ALA A 110 -2.68 0.29 -11.53
CA ALA A 110 -2.03 0.39 -10.24
C ALA A 110 -0.53 0.25 -10.38
N CYS A 111 0.22 1.03 -9.62
CA CYS A 111 1.64 0.82 -9.38
C CYS A 111 2.03 1.31 -7.99
N ALA A 112 3.03 0.68 -7.39
CA ALA A 112 3.55 1.02 -6.09
C ALA A 112 5.06 0.79 -6.04
N TYR A 113 5.76 1.58 -5.24
CA TYR A 113 7.17 1.43 -4.96
C TYR A 113 7.38 0.71 -3.62
N ALA A 114 8.24 -0.30 -3.59
CA ALA A 114 8.57 -0.98 -2.34
C ALA A 114 9.31 -0.05 -1.37
N PRO A 115 9.08 -0.16 -0.06
CA PRO A 115 9.72 0.68 0.95
C PRO A 115 11.24 0.71 0.88
N SER A 116 11.89 -0.40 0.53
CA SER A 116 13.34 -0.49 0.34
C SER A 116 13.85 0.25 -0.91
N GLY A 117 12.97 0.52 -1.88
CA GLY A 117 13.35 1.02 -3.19
C GLY A 117 13.94 -0.04 -4.14
N CYS A 118 13.87 -1.33 -3.78
CA CYS A 118 14.45 -2.44 -4.54
C CYS A 118 13.45 -3.18 -5.42
N ALA A 119 12.17 -2.83 -5.38
CA ALA A 119 11.12 -3.45 -6.18
C ALA A 119 9.99 -2.47 -6.50
N ILE A 120 9.23 -2.78 -7.53
CA ILE A 120 7.96 -2.13 -7.85
C ILE A 120 6.87 -3.19 -8.01
N ALA A 121 5.64 -2.82 -7.67
CA ALA A 121 4.46 -3.63 -7.93
C ALA A 121 3.57 -2.93 -8.95
N CYS A 122 2.89 -3.68 -9.79
CA CYS A 122 1.93 -3.12 -10.74
C CYS A 122 0.92 -4.17 -11.21
N GLY A 123 -0.20 -3.68 -11.73
CA GLY A 123 -1.26 -4.51 -12.31
C GLY A 123 -2.43 -3.68 -12.84
N GLY A 124 -3.45 -4.33 -13.36
CA GLY A 124 -4.61 -3.66 -13.95
C GLY A 124 -5.63 -4.66 -14.48
N LEU A 125 -5.96 -4.56 -15.76
CA LEU A 125 -6.98 -5.41 -16.39
C LEU A 125 -6.58 -6.90 -16.52
N ASP A 126 -5.36 -7.28 -16.17
CA ASP A 126 -4.97 -8.68 -16.05
C ASP A 126 -5.39 -9.33 -14.72
N ASN A 127 -6.05 -8.57 -13.84
CA ASN A 127 -6.52 -9.00 -12.52
C ASN A 127 -5.40 -9.42 -11.54
N LYS A 128 -4.16 -9.17 -11.90
CA LYS A 128 -2.98 -9.62 -11.14
C LYS A 128 -2.20 -8.45 -10.59
N CYS A 129 -1.57 -8.66 -9.45
CA CYS A 129 -0.49 -7.82 -8.98
C CYS A 129 0.83 -8.56 -9.20
N SER A 130 1.72 -7.94 -9.96
CA SER A 130 3.06 -8.48 -10.26
C SER A 130 4.12 -7.59 -9.62
N VAL A 131 5.07 -8.21 -8.94
CA VAL A 131 6.22 -7.53 -8.34
C VAL A 131 7.45 -7.76 -9.23
N TYR A 132 8.16 -6.68 -9.52
CA TYR A 132 9.36 -6.65 -10.33
C TYR A 132 10.53 -6.17 -9.47
N PRO A 133 11.52 -7.00 -9.20
CA PRO A 133 12.76 -6.57 -8.56
C PRO A 133 13.49 -5.56 -9.46
N LEU A 134 13.94 -4.47 -8.88
CA LEU A 134 14.78 -3.48 -9.55
C LEU A 134 16.24 -3.88 -9.35
N THR A 135 16.89 -4.35 -10.42
CA THR A 135 18.32 -4.65 -10.40
C THR A 135 19.08 -3.49 -11.03
N PHE A 136 20.21 -3.12 -10.43
CA PHE A 136 21.08 -2.08 -10.97
C PHE A 136 21.92 -2.58 -12.16
N ASP A 137 21.88 -3.87 -12.46
CA ASP A 137 22.55 -4.43 -13.62
C ASP A 137 21.72 -4.19 -14.89
N LYS A 138 22.22 -3.34 -15.78
CA LYS A 138 21.58 -2.98 -17.04
C LYS A 138 21.39 -4.15 -18.01
N ASN A 139 22.05 -5.26 -17.77
CA ASN A 139 22.00 -6.45 -18.62
C ASN A 139 20.93 -7.46 -18.18
N GLU A 140 20.31 -7.26 -17.03
CA GLU A 140 19.28 -8.16 -16.53
C GLU A 140 17.87 -7.77 -17.02
N ASN A 141 17.17 -8.76 -17.58
CA ASN A 141 15.79 -8.57 -18.00
C ASN A 141 14.86 -8.63 -16.78
N MET A 142 14.41 -7.46 -16.32
CA MET A 142 13.45 -7.34 -15.21
C MET A 142 12.17 -8.16 -15.43
N ALA A 143 11.70 -8.25 -16.68
CA ALA A 143 10.48 -8.98 -16.99
C ALA A 143 10.64 -10.50 -16.72
N ALA A 144 11.85 -11.04 -16.79
CA ALA A 144 12.12 -12.44 -16.51
C ALA A 144 12.08 -12.77 -15.00
N LYS A 145 12.29 -11.77 -14.14
CA LYS A 145 12.29 -11.93 -12.66
C LYS A 145 10.96 -11.55 -12.01
N LYS A 146 9.93 -11.29 -12.80
CA LYS A 146 8.63 -10.92 -12.27
C LYS A 146 8.04 -12.02 -11.41
N LYS A 147 7.40 -11.64 -10.31
CA LYS A 147 6.65 -12.53 -9.43
C LYS A 147 5.18 -12.11 -9.46
N SER A 148 4.28 -13.01 -9.81
CA SER A 148 2.84 -12.78 -9.66
C SER A 148 2.48 -13.05 -8.21
N VAL A 149 2.06 -12.04 -7.49
CA VAL A 149 1.85 -12.10 -6.04
C VAL A 149 0.37 -12.21 -5.70
N ALA A 150 -0.47 -11.46 -6.39
CA ALA A 150 -1.89 -11.41 -6.13
C ALA A 150 -2.70 -11.72 -7.38
N MET A 151 -3.86 -12.36 -7.19
CA MET A 151 -4.81 -12.65 -8.25
C MET A 151 -6.23 -12.42 -7.74
N HIS A 152 -6.91 -11.45 -8.32
CA HIS A 152 -8.31 -11.14 -8.08
C HIS A 152 -9.22 -11.72 -9.16
N THR A 153 -10.52 -11.68 -8.94
CA THR A 153 -11.50 -12.12 -9.95
C THR A 153 -11.90 -11.03 -10.94
N ASN A 154 -11.48 -9.78 -10.65
CA ASN A 154 -11.68 -8.62 -11.53
C ASN A 154 -10.41 -7.75 -11.51
N TYR A 155 -10.42 -6.63 -12.25
CA TYR A 155 -9.26 -5.78 -12.42
C TYR A 155 -8.65 -5.30 -11.08
N LEU A 156 -7.35 -5.10 -11.09
CA LEU A 156 -6.62 -4.47 -10.00
C LEU A 156 -6.73 -2.94 -10.14
N SER A 157 -7.33 -2.29 -9.16
CA SER A 157 -7.52 -0.83 -9.16
C SER A 157 -6.42 -0.08 -8.42
N ALA A 158 -5.93 -0.65 -7.33
CA ALA A 158 -4.87 -0.06 -6.52
C ALA A 158 -4.02 -1.14 -5.83
N CYS A 159 -2.78 -0.80 -5.55
CA CYS A 159 -1.89 -1.61 -4.73
C CYS A 159 -0.95 -0.73 -3.90
N SER A 160 -0.54 -1.20 -2.74
CA SER A 160 0.42 -0.53 -1.88
C SER A 160 1.21 -1.55 -1.08
N PHE A 161 2.53 -1.40 -1.03
CA PHE A 161 3.31 -2.16 -0.06
C PHE A 161 2.97 -1.69 1.35
N THR A 162 3.03 -2.59 2.30
CA THR A 162 2.97 -2.24 3.73
C THR A 162 4.26 -1.53 4.16
N ASN A 163 4.52 -1.43 5.47
CA ASN A 163 5.81 -0.90 5.96
C ASN A 163 7.00 -1.82 5.64
N SER A 164 6.75 -2.96 5.02
CA SER A 164 7.71 -3.98 4.62
C SER A 164 7.55 -4.35 3.15
N ASP A 165 8.65 -4.72 2.49
CA ASP A 165 8.64 -5.26 1.13
C ASP A 165 7.96 -6.65 1.04
N MET A 166 7.72 -7.29 2.20
CA MET A 166 7.21 -8.66 2.27
C MET A 166 5.71 -8.77 2.12
N GLN A 167 4.96 -7.68 2.25
CA GLN A 167 3.51 -7.70 2.18
C GLN A 167 2.99 -6.59 1.28
N ILE A 168 1.96 -6.91 0.52
CA ILE A 168 1.30 -5.97 -0.38
C ILE A 168 -0.22 -6.03 -0.17
N LEU A 169 -0.82 -4.86 -0.05
CA LEU A 169 -2.26 -4.67 0.00
C LEU A 169 -2.76 -4.30 -1.40
N THR A 170 -3.84 -4.92 -1.81
CA THR A 170 -4.44 -4.72 -3.13
C THR A 170 -5.93 -4.39 -3.02
N ALA A 171 -6.44 -3.62 -3.97
CA ALA A 171 -7.86 -3.36 -4.15
C ALA A 171 -8.30 -3.75 -5.56
N SER A 172 -9.55 -4.19 -5.71
CA SER A 172 -10.05 -4.73 -6.95
C SER A 172 -11.48 -4.32 -7.27
N GLY A 173 -11.82 -4.35 -8.56
CA GLY A 173 -13.18 -4.27 -9.07
C GLY A 173 -14.05 -5.47 -8.70
N ASP A 174 -13.51 -6.49 -8.00
CA ASP A 174 -14.31 -7.57 -7.42
C ASP A 174 -14.97 -7.18 -6.06
N GLY A 175 -14.80 -5.93 -5.63
CA GLY A 175 -15.39 -5.42 -4.39
C GLY A 175 -14.58 -5.73 -3.14
N THR A 176 -13.38 -6.30 -3.28
CA THR A 176 -12.53 -6.69 -2.15
C THR A 176 -11.21 -5.95 -2.10
N CYS A 177 -10.66 -5.85 -0.88
CA CYS A 177 -9.24 -5.61 -0.66
C CYS A 177 -8.61 -6.90 -0.14
N ALA A 178 -7.33 -7.09 -0.39
CA ALA A 178 -6.64 -8.29 0.07
C ALA A 178 -5.18 -8.01 0.41
N LEU A 179 -4.69 -8.65 1.46
CA LEU A 179 -3.31 -8.60 1.90
C LEU A 179 -2.61 -9.90 1.48
N TRP A 180 -1.45 -9.77 0.86
CA TRP A 180 -0.70 -10.87 0.28
C TRP A 180 0.74 -10.89 0.80
N ASP A 181 1.26 -12.08 0.95
CA ASP A 181 2.70 -12.30 1.16
C ASP A 181 3.42 -12.25 -0.19
N VAL A 182 4.41 -11.38 -0.31
CA VAL A 182 5.14 -11.17 -1.57
C VAL A 182 6.03 -12.35 -1.91
N GLU A 183 6.59 -13.03 -0.90
CA GLU A 183 7.52 -14.12 -1.11
C GLU A 183 6.81 -15.38 -1.62
N SER A 184 5.75 -15.80 -0.94
CA SER A 184 4.99 -17.01 -1.26
C SER A 184 3.87 -16.78 -2.27
N GLY A 185 3.38 -15.55 -2.42
CA GLY A 185 2.16 -15.24 -3.17
C GLY A 185 0.88 -15.70 -2.47
N GLN A 186 0.96 -16.02 -1.18
CA GLN A 186 -0.21 -16.48 -0.42
C GLN A 186 -1.09 -15.32 -0.01
N LEU A 187 -2.40 -15.53 -0.09
CA LEU A 187 -3.40 -14.65 0.49
C LEU A 187 -3.33 -14.76 2.01
N LEU A 188 -2.96 -13.66 2.68
CA LEU A 188 -2.91 -13.59 4.14
C LEU A 188 -4.26 -13.22 4.73
N GLN A 189 -4.94 -12.24 4.12
CA GLN A 189 -6.23 -11.78 4.58
C GLN A 189 -7.03 -11.15 3.44
N SER A 190 -8.34 -11.37 3.44
CA SER A 190 -9.29 -10.75 2.52
C SER A 190 -10.27 -9.88 3.30
N PHE A 191 -10.56 -8.70 2.78
CA PHE A 191 -11.44 -7.70 3.39
C PHE A 191 -12.66 -7.53 2.49
N HIS A 192 -13.81 -7.88 3.04
CA HIS A 192 -15.10 -7.81 2.39
C HIS A 192 -15.98 -6.76 3.08
N GLY A 193 -16.96 -6.23 2.38
CA GLY A 193 -17.91 -5.27 2.94
C GLY A 193 -18.35 -4.18 1.97
N HIS A 194 -17.58 -4.00 0.89
CA HIS A 194 -18.01 -3.10 -0.18
C HIS A 194 -19.01 -3.79 -1.12
N GLY A 195 -20.03 -3.05 -1.53
CA GLY A 195 -21.07 -3.52 -2.47
C GLY A 195 -20.79 -3.16 -3.93
N ALA A 196 -19.62 -2.57 -4.23
CA ALA A 196 -19.21 -2.13 -5.55
C ALA A 196 -17.68 -2.18 -5.69
N ASP A 197 -17.18 -1.87 -6.90
CA ASP A 197 -15.76 -1.87 -7.23
C ASP A 197 -14.96 -1.00 -6.26
N VAL A 198 -13.92 -1.55 -5.64
CA VAL A 198 -12.98 -0.76 -4.84
C VAL A 198 -12.03 -0.07 -5.80
N LEU A 199 -11.98 1.27 -5.76
CA LEU A 199 -11.23 2.07 -6.71
C LEU A 199 -9.88 2.56 -6.19
N CYS A 200 -9.75 2.73 -4.89
CA CYS A 200 -8.53 3.23 -4.26
C CYS A 200 -8.36 2.64 -2.87
N LEU A 201 -7.12 2.70 -2.40
CA LEU A 201 -6.76 2.39 -1.03
C LEU A 201 -5.60 3.29 -0.59
N ASP A 202 -5.47 3.49 0.70
CA ASP A 202 -4.32 4.15 1.29
C ASP A 202 -4.03 3.59 2.68
N LEU A 203 -2.76 3.39 2.99
CA LEU A 203 -2.31 2.88 4.27
C LEU A 203 -2.10 4.04 5.24
N ALA A 204 -2.57 3.88 6.48
CA ALA A 204 -2.28 4.86 7.52
C ALA A 204 -0.76 4.96 7.75
N PRO A 205 -0.21 6.17 7.85
CA PRO A 205 1.21 6.40 8.10
C PRO A 205 1.55 6.13 9.58
N SER A 206 1.30 4.91 10.04
CA SER A 206 1.57 4.47 11.42
C SER A 206 2.74 3.48 11.44
N GLU A 207 3.46 3.44 12.55
CA GLU A 207 4.56 2.46 12.72
C GLU A 207 4.07 1.01 12.67
N THR A 208 2.84 0.76 13.13
CA THR A 208 2.25 -0.59 13.11
C THR A 208 1.78 -1.03 11.73
N GLY A 209 1.44 -0.08 10.83
CA GLY A 209 0.97 -0.39 9.48
C GLY A 209 -0.31 -1.23 9.40
N ASN A 210 -1.11 -1.26 10.47
CA ASN A 210 -2.26 -2.18 10.62
C ASN A 210 -3.59 -1.58 10.21
N THR A 211 -3.59 -0.36 9.67
CA THR A 211 -4.82 0.36 9.33
C THR A 211 -4.74 0.91 7.92
N PHE A 212 -5.81 0.77 7.18
CA PHE A 212 -5.94 1.35 5.84
C PHE A 212 -7.37 1.83 5.60
N VAL A 213 -7.55 2.67 4.60
CA VAL A 213 -8.85 3.08 4.08
C VAL A 213 -8.99 2.60 2.65
N SER A 214 -10.22 2.29 2.24
CA SER A 214 -10.56 1.93 0.87
C SER A 214 -11.80 2.68 0.40
N GLY A 215 -11.81 3.07 -0.85
CA GLY A 215 -12.90 3.84 -1.46
C GLY A 215 -13.57 3.10 -2.61
N VAL A 216 -14.91 3.23 -2.69
CA VAL A 216 -15.72 2.59 -3.73
C VAL A 216 -16.48 3.62 -4.56
N SER A 217 -16.84 3.26 -5.77
CA SER A 217 -17.83 4.03 -6.52
C SER A 217 -19.22 3.76 -5.93
N ARG A 218 -19.85 4.80 -5.38
CA ARG A 218 -21.26 4.73 -5.01
C ARG A 218 -22.11 5.07 -6.21
N SER A 219 -22.77 4.11 -6.81
CA SER A 219 -23.92 4.43 -7.66
C SER A 219 -25.08 4.85 -6.73
N PHE A 220 -25.43 6.13 -6.74
CA PHE A 220 -26.73 6.54 -6.22
C PHE A 220 -27.76 6.04 -7.24
N LEU A 221 -28.33 4.88 -6.99
CA LEU A 221 -29.62 4.53 -7.56
C LEU A 221 -30.64 5.34 -6.76
N SER A 222 -31.06 6.46 -7.33
CA SER A 222 -32.24 7.21 -6.93
C SER A 222 -33.50 6.40 -7.24
#